data_a8413fabc027d5f335eb72fbd2b49833
#
_entry.id   a8413fabc027d5f335eb72fbd2b49833
#
_cell.length_a   1.000
_cell.length_b   1.000
_cell.length_c   1.000
_cell.angle_alpha   90.00
_cell.angle_beta   90.00
_cell.angle_gamma   90.00
#
_symmetry.space_group_name_H-M   'P 1'
#
loop_
_entity.id
_entity.type
_entity.pdbx_description
1 polymer ?
#
loop_
_entity_poly.entity_id
_entity_poly.type
_entity_poly.pdbx_seq_one_letter_code
_entity_poly.pdbx_strand_id
1 'polypeptide(L)'
;MTAPPLVSVIIPTYNRADAVRRSIDSVLEQTYCPIEVIVVDDGSTDATRDVLQEYGDRILSIHQDNGGPSVARNTGVGLASGEFIAFLDSDDTWKPAKIAWQVRLMLAGGEKLPCCICNAFLTGGDGSDTTSFELSGVMSDLQEGFWMNPAPVIATRFILFNQVAIIRRDAFEKVGGFKPEMRLLEDHDLAFRLSMLGPWAFIAEPLVEKHNETCGIGVLAMLDPLVHSRAWQGVLEGFLRGPICADPKVGSLVRRALADVKVEVRAVEMLGDSGFLGRLGARIWMFWMRKHHALRRRMPGWPRVQAFDSLPSGSLSLDASSPIPHITPQRQQN
;
A
#
# COMPACT_ATOMS: atom_id res chain seq x y z
N MET A 1 -25.48 20.87 -0.48
CA MET A 1 -24.60 19.67 -0.55
C MET A 1 -23.21 20.20 -0.83
N THR A 2 -22.22 19.84 -0.03
CA THR A 2 -20.82 20.17 -0.32
C THR A 2 -20.39 19.43 -1.59
N ALA A 3 -19.53 20.04 -2.40
CA ALA A 3 -18.98 19.39 -3.59
C ALA A 3 -18.22 18.11 -3.19
N PRO A 4 -18.23 17.06 -4.02
CA PRO A 4 -17.46 15.86 -3.73
C PRO A 4 -15.97 16.20 -3.66
N PRO A 5 -15.21 15.61 -2.71
CA PRO A 5 -13.79 15.92 -2.54
C PRO A 5 -12.97 15.45 -3.74
N LEU A 6 -11.99 16.25 -4.15
CA LEU A 6 -11.05 15.88 -5.20
C LEU A 6 -10.10 14.77 -4.71
N VAL A 7 -9.87 13.76 -5.55
CA VAL A 7 -8.87 12.70 -5.32
C VAL A 7 -7.73 12.87 -6.29
N SER A 8 -6.51 13.00 -5.79
CA SER A 8 -5.30 13.02 -6.61
C SER A 8 -4.72 11.61 -6.68
N VAL A 9 -4.63 11.06 -7.88
CA VAL A 9 -4.01 9.75 -8.13
C VAL A 9 -2.61 9.96 -8.67
N ILE A 10 -1.62 9.46 -7.97
CA ILE A 10 -0.20 9.57 -8.31
C ILE A 10 0.30 8.23 -8.86
N ILE A 11 0.85 8.24 -10.07
CA ILE A 11 1.43 7.08 -10.76
C ILE A 11 2.91 7.34 -11.00
N PRO A 12 3.83 6.80 -10.16
CA PRO A 12 5.26 6.84 -10.48
C PRO A 12 5.55 5.83 -11.58
N THR A 13 6.37 6.21 -12.56
CA THR A 13 6.77 5.32 -13.66
C THR A 13 8.24 5.45 -13.99
N TYR A 14 8.87 4.35 -14.40
CA TYR A 14 10.25 4.31 -14.88
C TYR A 14 10.44 3.14 -15.84
N ASN A 15 10.69 3.41 -17.12
CA ASN A 15 10.86 2.41 -18.19
C ASN A 15 9.71 1.40 -18.23
N ARG A 16 8.48 1.91 -18.43
CA ARG A 16 7.22 1.13 -18.38
C ARG A 16 6.24 1.51 -19.51
N ALA A 17 6.74 1.79 -20.72
CA ALA A 17 5.92 2.25 -21.84
C ALA A 17 4.66 1.40 -22.09
N ASP A 18 4.79 0.08 -22.03
CA ASP A 18 3.66 -0.84 -22.26
C ASP A 18 2.70 -0.94 -21.10
N ALA A 19 3.22 -0.93 -19.86
CA ALA A 19 2.43 -1.17 -18.67
C ALA A 19 1.68 0.09 -18.18
N VAL A 20 2.34 1.25 -18.22
CA VAL A 20 1.80 2.52 -17.68
C VAL A 20 0.47 2.90 -18.31
N ARG A 21 0.25 2.57 -19.58
CA ARG A 21 -1.01 2.81 -20.29
C ARG A 21 -2.18 2.14 -19.57
N ARG A 22 -2.06 0.84 -19.25
CA ARG A 22 -3.12 0.10 -18.54
C ARG A 22 -3.45 0.71 -17.18
N SER A 23 -2.41 1.14 -16.46
CA SER A 23 -2.57 1.77 -15.14
C SER A 23 -3.31 3.09 -15.25
N ILE A 24 -2.92 3.98 -16.18
CA ILE A 24 -3.58 5.27 -16.41
C ILE A 24 -5.06 5.06 -16.84
N ASP A 25 -5.30 4.17 -17.80
CA ASP A 25 -6.65 3.90 -18.31
C ASP A 25 -7.56 3.41 -17.17
N SER A 26 -7.07 2.53 -16.28
CA SER A 26 -7.84 2.04 -15.14
C SER A 26 -8.23 3.14 -14.14
N VAL A 27 -7.45 4.22 -14.06
CA VAL A 27 -7.79 5.39 -13.24
C VAL A 27 -8.79 6.28 -13.96
N LEU A 28 -8.64 6.49 -15.27
CA LEU A 28 -9.57 7.29 -16.07
C LEU A 28 -10.96 6.64 -16.19
N GLU A 29 -11.04 5.32 -16.01
CA GLU A 29 -12.30 4.54 -15.99
C GLU A 29 -12.98 4.48 -14.63
N GLN A 30 -12.44 5.15 -13.59
CA GLN A 30 -13.09 5.17 -12.28
C GLN A 30 -14.47 5.81 -12.33
N THR A 31 -15.40 5.23 -11.59
CA THR A 31 -16.80 5.74 -11.51
C THR A 31 -16.94 6.98 -10.63
N TYR A 32 -15.90 7.33 -9.88
CA TYR A 32 -15.86 8.52 -9.03
C TYR A 32 -15.35 9.73 -9.82
N CYS A 33 -15.90 10.91 -9.51
CA CYS A 33 -15.45 12.21 -10.00
C CYS A 33 -15.70 13.25 -8.88
N PRO A 34 -14.77 14.20 -8.62
CA PRO A 34 -13.59 14.54 -9.43
C PRO A 34 -12.32 13.75 -9.09
N ILE A 35 -11.54 13.41 -10.10
CA ILE A 35 -10.20 12.84 -9.99
C ILE A 35 -9.21 13.66 -10.81
N GLU A 36 -8.02 13.94 -10.28
CA GLU A 36 -6.85 14.37 -11.07
C GLU A 36 -5.81 13.24 -11.11
N VAL A 37 -5.22 13.03 -12.27
CA VAL A 37 -4.21 11.99 -12.49
C VAL A 37 -2.86 12.65 -12.72
N ILE A 38 -1.89 12.32 -11.85
CA ILE A 38 -0.53 12.86 -11.90
C ILE A 38 0.43 11.71 -12.14
N VAL A 39 1.09 11.71 -13.30
CA VAL A 39 2.08 10.68 -13.66
C VAL A 39 3.47 11.30 -13.55
N VAL A 40 4.31 10.69 -12.72
CA VAL A 40 5.69 11.14 -12.53
C VAL A 40 6.64 10.15 -13.19
N ASP A 41 7.19 10.56 -14.33
CA ASP A 41 8.23 9.83 -15.06
C ASP A 41 9.59 10.07 -14.39
N ASP A 42 10.08 9.06 -13.70
CA ASP A 42 11.30 9.11 -12.90
C ASP A 42 12.57 8.84 -13.74
N GLY A 43 12.69 9.53 -14.87
CA GLY A 43 13.88 9.48 -15.72
C GLY A 43 13.88 8.34 -16.73
N SER A 44 12.72 7.97 -17.29
CA SER A 44 12.64 6.92 -18.33
C SER A 44 13.47 7.22 -19.56
N THR A 45 14.06 6.17 -20.12
CA THR A 45 14.89 6.19 -21.33
C THR A 45 14.28 5.41 -22.50
N ASP A 46 13.13 4.77 -22.26
CA ASP A 46 12.32 4.06 -23.26
C ASP A 46 11.21 4.98 -23.82
N ALA A 47 10.23 4.42 -24.51
CA ALA A 47 9.09 5.14 -25.08
C ALA A 47 8.07 5.62 -24.04
N THR A 48 8.31 5.51 -22.73
CA THR A 48 7.33 5.91 -21.67
C THR A 48 6.87 7.36 -21.85
N ARG A 49 7.78 8.29 -22.13
CA ARG A 49 7.45 9.71 -22.32
C ARG A 49 6.51 9.93 -23.51
N ASP A 50 6.74 9.23 -24.62
CA ASP A 50 5.90 9.35 -25.82
C ASP A 50 4.47 8.86 -25.50
N VAL A 51 4.37 7.73 -24.78
CA VAL A 51 3.07 7.21 -24.30
C VAL A 51 2.35 8.22 -23.42
N LEU A 52 3.04 8.90 -22.51
CA LEU A 52 2.41 9.89 -21.62
C LEU A 52 1.89 11.10 -22.40
N GLN A 53 2.58 11.55 -23.46
CA GLN A 53 2.15 12.66 -24.31
C GLN A 53 0.84 12.39 -25.03
N GLU A 54 0.51 11.14 -25.37
CA GLU A 54 -0.74 10.76 -26.04
C GLU A 54 -1.98 11.05 -25.15
N TYR A 55 -1.82 11.16 -23.84
CA TYR A 55 -2.95 11.46 -22.93
C TYR A 55 -3.34 12.94 -22.92
N GLY A 56 -2.44 13.85 -23.36
CA GLY A 56 -2.70 15.30 -23.38
C GLY A 56 -3.17 15.81 -22.01
N ASP A 57 -4.22 16.65 -22.01
CA ASP A 57 -4.75 17.28 -20.81
C ASP A 57 -5.53 16.34 -19.86
N ARG A 58 -5.65 15.05 -20.21
CA ARG A 58 -6.33 14.09 -19.33
C ARG A 58 -5.50 13.71 -18.10
N ILE A 59 -4.18 13.93 -18.16
CA ILE A 59 -3.24 13.69 -17.07
C ILE A 59 -2.26 14.84 -16.94
N LEU A 60 -1.75 15.06 -15.74
CA LEU A 60 -0.57 15.89 -15.52
C LEU A 60 0.66 14.99 -15.55
N SER A 61 1.47 15.06 -16.61
CA SER A 61 2.72 14.29 -16.69
C SER A 61 3.93 15.17 -16.36
N ILE A 62 4.78 14.68 -15.46
CA ILE A 62 6.01 15.35 -15.02
C ILE A 62 7.18 14.39 -15.24
N HIS A 63 8.27 14.91 -15.79
CA HIS A 63 9.53 14.21 -15.91
C HIS A 63 10.55 14.77 -14.91
N GLN A 64 11.28 13.88 -14.23
CA GLN A 64 12.36 14.23 -13.31
C GLN A 64 13.58 13.30 -13.54
N ASP A 65 14.74 13.68 -13.00
CA ASP A 65 15.87 12.76 -12.91
C ASP A 65 15.55 11.62 -11.96
N ASN A 66 16.07 10.42 -12.26
CA ASN A 66 15.74 9.23 -11.48
C ASN A 66 16.15 9.37 -10.01
N GLY A 67 15.15 9.55 -9.16
CA GLY A 67 15.26 9.65 -7.70
C GLY A 67 14.75 8.42 -6.95
N GLY A 68 14.11 7.50 -7.66
CA GLY A 68 13.45 6.32 -7.10
C GLY A 68 11.99 6.55 -6.71
N PRO A 69 11.25 5.47 -6.40
CA PRO A 69 9.79 5.51 -6.25
C PRO A 69 9.30 6.43 -5.13
N SER A 70 10.04 6.53 -4.02
CA SER A 70 9.71 7.42 -2.90
C SER A 70 9.76 8.89 -3.33
N VAL A 71 10.81 9.29 -4.07
CA VAL A 71 10.97 10.66 -4.57
C VAL A 71 9.88 10.97 -5.59
N ALA A 72 9.65 10.08 -6.55
CA ALA A 72 8.62 10.27 -7.58
C ALA A 72 7.22 10.42 -6.97
N ARG A 73 6.85 9.59 -5.98
CA ARG A 73 5.56 9.73 -5.29
C ARG A 73 5.46 11.05 -4.52
N ASN A 74 6.51 11.46 -3.81
CA ASN A 74 6.51 12.74 -3.10
C ASN A 74 6.42 13.93 -4.07
N THR A 75 7.09 13.88 -5.23
CA THR A 75 6.96 14.90 -6.29
C THR A 75 5.51 14.99 -6.75
N GLY A 76 4.86 13.86 -7.03
CA GLY A 76 3.44 13.83 -7.42
C GLY A 76 2.53 14.42 -6.36
N VAL A 77 2.75 14.11 -5.08
CA VAL A 77 1.97 14.70 -3.97
C VAL A 77 2.18 16.20 -3.87
N GLY A 78 3.40 16.69 -4.11
CA GLY A 78 3.70 18.14 -4.11
C GLY A 78 2.93 18.93 -5.17
N LEU A 79 2.49 18.28 -6.25
CA LEU A 79 1.69 18.86 -7.34
C LEU A 79 0.18 18.62 -7.16
N ALA A 80 -0.18 17.70 -6.26
CA ALA A 80 -1.56 17.31 -6.06
C ALA A 80 -2.40 18.41 -5.40
N SER A 81 -3.69 18.52 -5.77
CA SER A 81 -4.66 19.49 -5.22
C SER A 81 -5.80 18.81 -4.43
N GLY A 82 -5.94 17.47 -4.55
CA GLY A 82 -7.03 16.72 -3.93
C GLY A 82 -6.98 16.69 -2.40
N GLU A 83 -8.14 16.56 -1.77
CA GLU A 83 -8.29 16.32 -0.34
C GLU A 83 -7.78 14.91 0.03
N PHE A 84 -7.92 13.98 -0.91
CA PHE A 84 -7.44 12.62 -0.79
C PHE A 84 -6.33 12.33 -1.81
N ILE A 85 -5.38 11.50 -1.40
CA ILE A 85 -4.27 11.03 -2.21
C ILE A 85 -4.37 9.52 -2.35
N ALA A 86 -4.14 9.01 -3.56
CA ALA A 86 -4.02 7.59 -3.83
C ALA A 86 -2.80 7.33 -4.73
N PHE A 87 -2.18 6.17 -4.56
CA PHE A 87 -1.02 5.76 -5.36
C PHE A 87 -1.36 4.52 -6.17
N LEU A 88 -0.90 4.48 -7.41
CA LEU A 88 -0.99 3.29 -8.26
C LEU A 88 0.37 3.06 -8.89
N ASP A 89 0.92 1.86 -8.74
CA ASP A 89 2.14 1.49 -9.46
C ASP A 89 1.84 1.32 -10.94
N SER A 90 2.80 1.69 -11.79
CA SER A 90 2.62 1.77 -13.25
C SER A 90 2.45 0.43 -13.96
N ASP A 91 2.41 -0.67 -13.23
CA ASP A 91 2.18 -2.03 -13.71
C ASP A 91 0.93 -2.70 -13.11
N ASP A 92 0.19 -2.02 -12.22
CA ASP A 92 -1.04 -2.52 -11.60
C ASP A 92 -2.28 -1.82 -12.17
N THR A 93 -3.48 -2.37 -11.90
CA THR A 93 -4.76 -1.79 -12.33
C THR A 93 -5.80 -1.76 -11.22
N TRP A 94 -6.74 -0.84 -11.33
CA TRP A 94 -7.86 -0.68 -10.41
C TRP A 94 -9.19 -1.07 -11.03
N LYS A 95 -10.08 -1.69 -10.25
CA LYS A 95 -11.48 -1.86 -10.64
C LYS A 95 -12.23 -0.53 -10.59
N PRO A 96 -13.21 -0.30 -11.48
CA PRO A 96 -13.87 1.01 -11.65
C PRO A 96 -14.52 1.60 -10.39
N ALA A 97 -14.96 0.76 -9.44
CA ALA A 97 -15.64 1.22 -8.23
C ALA A 97 -14.70 1.58 -7.06
N LYS A 98 -13.38 1.39 -7.19
CA LYS A 98 -12.43 1.51 -6.08
C LYS A 98 -12.51 2.85 -5.36
N ILE A 99 -12.30 3.93 -6.10
CA ILE A 99 -12.24 5.28 -5.51
C ILE A 99 -13.60 5.69 -4.94
N ALA A 100 -14.71 5.41 -5.64
CA ALA A 100 -16.05 5.71 -5.16
C ALA A 100 -16.33 5.04 -3.81
N TRP A 101 -16.00 3.77 -3.68
CA TRP A 101 -16.24 3.01 -2.46
C TRP A 101 -15.36 3.50 -1.31
N GLN A 102 -14.08 3.74 -1.55
CA GLN A 102 -13.17 4.24 -0.52
C GLN A 102 -13.54 5.64 -0.04
N VAL A 103 -13.84 6.58 -0.95
CA VAL A 103 -14.26 7.96 -0.58
C VAL A 103 -15.53 7.92 0.26
N ARG A 104 -16.51 7.09 -0.09
CA ARG A 104 -17.74 6.91 0.70
C ARG A 104 -17.42 6.55 2.16
N LEU A 105 -16.52 5.58 2.38
CA LEU A 105 -16.12 5.16 3.72
C LEU A 105 -15.31 6.25 4.46
N MET A 106 -14.43 6.96 3.75
CA MET A 106 -13.65 8.05 4.33
C MET A 106 -14.54 9.19 4.81
N LEU A 107 -15.59 9.52 4.05
CA LEU A 107 -16.58 10.53 4.45
C LEU A 107 -17.45 10.04 5.61
N ALA A 108 -17.87 8.77 5.60
CA ALA A 108 -18.67 8.18 6.66
C ALA A 108 -17.92 8.14 8.01
N GLY A 109 -16.63 7.85 7.99
CA GLY A 109 -15.79 7.79 9.19
C GLY A 109 -15.27 9.15 9.67
N GLY A 110 -15.42 10.20 8.85
CA GLY A 110 -15.05 11.57 9.17
C GLY A 110 -13.54 11.82 9.23
N GLU A 111 -13.16 12.97 9.80
CA GLU A 111 -11.77 13.47 9.81
C GLU A 111 -10.79 12.61 10.63
N LYS A 112 -11.28 11.72 11.48
CA LYS A 112 -10.44 10.85 12.31
C LYS A 112 -9.81 9.68 11.54
N LEU A 113 -10.29 9.39 10.31
CA LEU A 113 -9.73 8.34 9.48
C LEU A 113 -8.56 8.88 8.64
N PRO A 114 -7.32 8.48 8.90
CA PRO A 114 -6.18 8.86 8.07
C PRO A 114 -6.22 8.20 6.69
N CYS A 115 -6.77 6.99 6.57
CA CYS A 115 -6.86 6.28 5.30
C CYS A 115 -7.94 5.20 5.28
N CYS A 116 -8.25 4.75 4.05
CA CYS A 116 -9.03 3.55 3.77
C CYS A 116 -8.21 2.62 2.87
N ILE A 117 -8.18 1.32 3.19
CA ILE A 117 -7.55 0.29 2.36
C ILE A 117 -8.60 -0.62 1.75
N CYS A 118 -8.30 -1.17 0.58
CA CYS A 118 -9.07 -2.27 0.00
C CYS A 118 -8.20 -3.51 -0.16
N ASN A 119 -8.81 -4.65 -0.47
CA ASN A 119 -8.09 -5.85 -0.81
C ASN A 119 -7.53 -5.78 -2.24
N ALA A 120 -6.55 -6.61 -2.56
CA ALA A 120 -5.98 -6.76 -3.89
C ALA A 120 -5.97 -8.22 -4.30
N PHE A 121 -6.15 -8.46 -5.58
CA PHE A 121 -5.95 -9.75 -6.20
C PHE A 121 -4.50 -9.89 -6.63
N LEU A 122 -3.87 -11.00 -6.26
CA LEU A 122 -2.47 -11.31 -6.53
C LEU A 122 -2.41 -12.61 -7.33
N THR A 123 -1.99 -12.52 -8.58
CA THR A 123 -1.77 -13.70 -9.42
C THR A 123 -0.39 -14.29 -9.12
N GLY A 124 -0.34 -15.50 -8.59
CA GLY A 124 0.93 -16.20 -8.39
C GLY A 124 1.51 -16.65 -9.73
N GLY A 125 2.85 -16.58 -9.87
CA GLY A 125 3.55 -17.06 -11.09
C GLY A 125 3.41 -18.57 -11.34
N ASP A 126 2.90 -19.32 -10.36
CA ASP A 126 2.58 -20.76 -10.42
C ASP A 126 1.07 -21.03 -10.62
N GLY A 127 0.25 -19.97 -10.85
CA GLY A 127 -1.19 -20.06 -10.97
C GLY A 127 -1.94 -20.16 -9.64
N SER A 128 -1.26 -19.97 -8.52
CA SER A 128 -1.92 -19.82 -7.22
C SER A 128 -2.43 -18.39 -7.06
N ASP A 129 -3.74 -18.23 -7.13
CA ASP A 129 -4.39 -16.95 -6.89
C ASP A 129 -4.62 -16.77 -5.39
N THR A 130 -4.31 -15.59 -4.88
CA THR A 130 -4.54 -15.22 -3.48
C THR A 130 -4.89 -13.74 -3.37
N THR A 131 -5.33 -13.32 -2.22
CA THR A 131 -5.56 -11.89 -1.95
C THR A 131 -4.52 -11.31 -0.99
N SER A 132 -4.35 -9.98 -1.05
CA SER A 132 -3.42 -9.29 -0.16
C SER A 132 -3.80 -9.46 1.32
N PHE A 133 -5.09 -9.56 1.65
CA PHE A 133 -5.56 -9.77 3.00
C PHE A 133 -5.26 -11.19 3.49
N GLU A 134 -5.47 -12.21 2.64
CA GLU A 134 -5.09 -13.59 2.95
C GLU A 134 -3.59 -13.73 3.17
N LEU A 135 -2.78 -13.17 2.27
CA LEU A 135 -1.31 -13.19 2.38
C LEU A 135 -0.83 -12.54 3.68
N SER A 136 -1.42 -11.43 4.06
CA SER A 136 -1.09 -10.71 5.30
C SER A 136 -1.68 -11.38 6.54
N GLY A 137 -2.61 -12.33 6.38
CA GLY A 137 -3.38 -12.92 7.47
C GLY A 137 -4.31 -11.91 8.14
N VAL A 138 -4.73 -10.88 7.41
CA VAL A 138 -5.74 -9.91 7.81
C VAL A 138 -7.06 -10.40 7.24
N MET A 139 -7.87 -11.02 8.08
CA MET A 139 -9.16 -11.59 7.68
C MET A 139 -10.30 -10.84 8.37
N SER A 140 -11.38 -10.63 7.64
CA SER A 140 -12.62 -10.06 8.16
C SER A 140 -13.82 -10.82 7.62
N ASP A 141 -14.80 -11.07 8.47
CA ASP A 141 -16.11 -11.59 8.04
C ASP A 141 -17.01 -10.47 7.47
N LEU A 142 -16.58 -9.22 7.59
CA LEU A 142 -17.28 -8.05 7.06
C LEU A 142 -16.73 -7.68 5.69
N GLN A 143 -17.62 -7.26 4.79
CA GLN A 143 -17.26 -6.76 3.47
C GLN A 143 -16.56 -5.40 3.54
N GLU A 144 -16.93 -4.58 4.52
CA GLU A 144 -16.35 -3.27 4.78
C GLU A 144 -16.53 -2.88 6.25
N GLY A 145 -15.73 -1.93 6.73
CA GLY A 145 -15.83 -1.47 8.11
C GLY A 145 -14.66 -0.59 8.54
N PHE A 146 -14.46 -0.55 9.85
CA PHE A 146 -13.41 0.27 10.47
C PHE A 146 -12.50 -0.59 11.32
N TRP A 147 -11.22 -0.55 11.01
CA TRP A 147 -10.17 -1.23 11.75
C TRP A 147 -9.64 -0.30 12.84
N MET A 148 -10.14 -0.47 14.07
CA MET A 148 -9.93 0.49 15.16
C MET A 148 -8.48 0.63 15.63
N ASN A 149 -7.68 -0.43 15.52
CA ASN A 149 -6.28 -0.41 15.94
C ASN A 149 -5.36 -1.18 14.96
N PRO A 150 -4.99 -0.59 13.83
CA PRO A 150 -4.14 -1.26 12.82
C PRO A 150 -2.67 -1.37 13.24
N ALA A 151 -2.16 -0.47 14.08
CA ALA A 151 -0.74 -0.35 14.39
C ALA A 151 -0.06 -1.63 14.90
N PRO A 152 -0.64 -2.43 15.83
CA PRO A 152 -0.03 -3.67 16.29
C PRO A 152 0.18 -4.71 15.19
N VAL A 153 -0.71 -4.76 14.22
CA VAL A 153 -0.62 -5.69 13.10
C VAL A 153 0.40 -5.21 12.09
N ILE A 154 0.34 -3.94 11.70
CA ILE A 154 1.28 -3.35 10.74
C ILE A 154 2.72 -3.34 11.30
N ALA A 155 2.90 -3.18 12.61
CA ALA A 155 4.20 -3.29 13.27
C ALA A 155 4.87 -4.67 13.13
N THR A 156 4.11 -5.71 12.79
CA THR A 156 4.59 -7.10 12.83
C THR A 156 4.33 -7.89 11.56
N ARG A 157 3.56 -7.34 10.62
CA ARG A 157 3.18 -8.00 9.37
C ARG A 157 3.26 -7.03 8.21
N PHE A 158 3.80 -7.51 7.11
CA PHE A 158 3.70 -6.79 5.85
C PHE A 158 2.25 -6.78 5.38
N ILE A 159 1.79 -5.61 4.93
CA ILE A 159 0.56 -5.45 4.18
C ILE A 159 0.88 -4.71 2.88
N LEU A 160 0.21 -5.08 1.79
CA LEU A 160 0.24 -4.28 0.57
C LEU A 160 -0.45 -2.94 0.88
N PHE A 161 0.19 -1.81 0.57
CA PHE A 161 -0.34 -0.52 1.00
C PHE A 161 -0.56 0.47 -0.16
N ASN A 162 0.47 0.81 -0.93
CA ASN A 162 0.38 1.91 -1.90
C ASN A 162 -0.84 1.80 -2.83
N GLN A 163 -0.99 0.68 -3.54
CA GLN A 163 -2.03 0.50 -4.56
C GLN A 163 -3.43 0.36 -3.98
N VAL A 164 -3.53 -0.06 -2.72
CA VAL A 164 -4.81 -0.36 -2.06
C VAL A 164 -5.35 0.77 -1.20
N ALA A 165 -4.52 1.78 -0.88
CA ALA A 165 -4.88 2.85 0.02
C ALA A 165 -5.43 4.09 -0.72
N ILE A 166 -6.37 4.78 -0.05
CA ILE A 166 -6.65 6.20 -0.22
C ILE A 166 -6.34 6.88 1.11
N ILE A 167 -5.66 8.00 1.09
CA ILE A 167 -5.09 8.66 2.27
C ILE A 167 -5.55 10.11 2.32
N ARG A 168 -5.92 10.63 3.48
CA ARG A 168 -6.10 12.07 3.64
C ARG A 168 -4.77 12.78 3.42
N ARG A 169 -4.80 13.87 2.66
CA ARG A 169 -3.59 14.66 2.39
C ARG A 169 -2.96 15.16 3.68
N ASP A 170 -3.73 15.74 4.60
CA ASP A 170 -3.24 16.25 5.88
C ASP A 170 -2.61 15.15 6.75
N ALA A 171 -3.15 13.92 6.71
CA ALA A 171 -2.56 12.78 7.37
C ALA A 171 -1.22 12.37 6.73
N PHE A 172 -1.13 12.37 5.40
CA PHE A 172 0.11 12.10 4.68
C PHE A 172 1.19 13.14 5.01
N GLU A 173 0.84 14.42 4.98
CA GLU A 173 1.73 15.53 5.33
C GLU A 173 2.16 15.46 6.80
N LYS A 174 1.23 15.17 7.72
CA LYS A 174 1.50 15.05 9.16
C LYS A 174 2.53 13.97 9.47
N VAL A 175 2.54 12.87 8.73
CA VAL A 175 3.54 11.81 8.92
C VAL A 175 4.82 12.04 8.11
N GLY A 176 4.92 13.09 7.29
CA GLY A 176 6.10 13.50 6.54
C GLY A 176 6.32 12.73 5.23
N GLY A 177 5.27 12.14 4.66
CA GLY A 177 5.32 11.50 3.34
C GLY A 177 6.23 10.26 3.28
N PHE A 178 6.67 9.90 2.06
CA PHE A 178 7.66 8.84 1.87
C PHE A 178 9.07 9.32 2.22
N LYS A 179 9.89 8.43 2.76
CA LYS A 179 11.30 8.70 3.05
C LYS A 179 12.13 8.50 1.78
N PRO A 180 12.79 9.55 1.24
CA PRO A 180 13.53 9.46 -0.03
C PRO A 180 14.67 8.44 -0.03
N GLU A 181 15.28 8.21 1.12
CA GLU A 181 16.38 7.27 1.30
C GLU A 181 15.93 5.80 1.26
N MET A 182 14.64 5.54 1.40
CA MET A 182 14.10 4.18 1.38
C MET A 182 13.80 3.73 -0.05
N ARG A 183 14.43 2.62 -0.45
CA ARG A 183 14.20 1.98 -1.75
C ARG A 183 13.37 0.69 -1.66
N LEU A 184 13.14 0.20 -0.44
CA LEU A 184 12.37 -1.00 -0.15
C LEU A 184 11.56 -0.76 1.11
N LEU A 185 10.32 -1.29 1.14
CA LEU A 185 9.40 -1.21 2.26
C LEU A 185 9.05 0.23 2.66
N GLU A 186 9.20 1.18 1.74
CA GLU A 186 8.82 2.58 1.92
C GLU A 186 7.31 2.74 2.15
N ASP A 187 6.52 1.87 1.51
CA ASP A 187 5.07 1.77 1.68
C ASP A 187 4.69 1.25 3.07
N HIS A 188 5.42 0.26 3.56
CA HIS A 188 5.20 -0.29 4.89
C HIS A 188 5.59 0.70 5.99
N ASP A 189 6.68 1.45 5.83
CA ASP A 189 7.06 2.53 6.76
C ASP A 189 5.97 3.62 6.81
N LEU A 190 5.46 4.04 5.65
CA LEU A 190 4.36 5.01 5.58
C LEU A 190 3.09 4.46 6.24
N ALA A 191 2.69 3.23 5.92
CA ALA A 191 1.53 2.57 6.49
C ALA A 191 1.62 2.51 8.03
N PHE A 192 2.79 2.17 8.57
CA PHE A 192 2.97 2.12 10.01
C PHE A 192 2.81 3.51 10.66
N ARG A 193 3.43 4.55 10.09
CA ARG A 193 3.28 5.91 10.63
C ARG A 193 1.83 6.40 10.56
N LEU A 194 1.11 6.12 9.49
CA LEU A 194 -0.31 6.43 9.36
C LEU A 194 -1.18 5.65 10.36
N SER A 195 -0.83 4.40 10.65
CA SER A 195 -1.58 3.56 11.60
C SER A 195 -1.56 4.09 13.04
N MET A 196 -0.60 4.95 13.35
CA MET A 196 -0.50 5.61 14.65
C MET A 196 -1.39 6.84 14.78
N LEU A 197 -1.97 7.33 13.67
CA LEU A 197 -2.86 8.49 13.70
C LEU A 197 -4.29 8.15 14.08
N GLY A 198 -4.72 6.90 13.90
CA GLY A 198 -6.09 6.52 14.21
C GLY A 198 -6.56 5.24 13.51
N PRO A 199 -7.86 4.96 13.59
CA PRO A 199 -8.47 3.82 12.92
C PRO A 199 -8.41 3.98 11.38
N TRP A 200 -8.49 2.86 10.66
CA TRP A 200 -8.57 2.84 9.21
C TRP A 200 -9.92 2.32 8.75
N ALA A 201 -10.42 2.82 7.64
CA ALA A 201 -11.48 2.11 6.92
C ALA A 201 -10.88 0.97 6.09
N PHE A 202 -11.69 -0.06 5.83
CA PHE A 202 -11.29 -1.18 4.99
C PHE A 202 -12.44 -1.69 4.12
N ILE A 203 -12.07 -2.29 2.98
CA ILE A 203 -12.95 -2.98 2.04
C ILE A 203 -12.34 -4.35 1.77
N ALA A 204 -13.09 -5.43 2.05
CA ALA A 204 -12.62 -6.80 1.85
C ALA A 204 -12.63 -7.23 0.37
N GLU A 205 -13.42 -6.54 -0.47
CA GLU A 205 -13.44 -6.79 -1.92
C GLU A 205 -12.10 -6.47 -2.56
N PRO A 206 -11.55 -7.37 -3.41
CA PRO A 206 -10.35 -7.08 -4.20
C PRO A 206 -10.66 -6.06 -5.30
N LEU A 207 -10.23 -4.82 -5.10
CA LEU A 207 -10.44 -3.69 -6.02
C LEU A 207 -9.16 -3.28 -6.77
N VAL A 208 -8.08 -3.99 -6.55
CA VAL A 208 -6.78 -3.83 -7.21
C VAL A 208 -6.38 -5.16 -7.83
N GLU A 209 -5.88 -5.13 -9.05
CA GLU A 209 -5.25 -6.28 -9.71
C GLU A 209 -3.76 -6.01 -9.83
N LYS A 210 -2.99 -6.83 -9.11
CA LYS A 210 -1.54 -6.75 -9.15
C LYS A 210 -1.00 -7.67 -10.23
N HIS A 211 -0.40 -7.07 -11.25
CA HIS A 211 0.23 -7.80 -12.34
C HIS A 211 1.71 -8.05 -12.01
N ASN A 212 2.09 -9.33 -11.89
CA ASN A 212 3.48 -9.74 -11.65
C ASN A 212 4.31 -9.56 -12.93
N GLU A 213 4.73 -8.33 -13.23
CA GLU A 213 5.76 -8.12 -14.24
C GLU A 213 7.13 -8.44 -13.64
N THR A 214 7.94 -9.23 -14.37
CA THR A 214 9.19 -9.85 -13.90
C THR A 214 10.35 -8.88 -13.65
N CYS A 215 10.12 -7.57 -13.68
CA CYS A 215 11.13 -6.53 -13.53
C CYS A 215 10.73 -5.49 -12.48
N GLY A 216 11.38 -5.52 -11.32
CA GLY A 216 11.23 -4.46 -10.31
C GLY A 216 12.11 -4.71 -9.10
N ILE A 217 12.48 -3.64 -8.39
CA ILE A 217 13.32 -3.71 -7.18
C ILE A 217 12.68 -4.64 -6.12
N GLY A 218 11.36 -4.64 -6.01
CA GLY A 218 10.63 -5.53 -5.09
C GLY A 218 10.77 -7.00 -5.42
N VAL A 219 10.79 -7.37 -6.71
CA VAL A 219 11.02 -8.76 -7.16
C VAL A 219 12.45 -9.18 -6.85
N LEU A 220 13.45 -8.33 -7.11
CA LEU A 220 14.85 -8.61 -6.78
C LEU A 220 15.06 -8.79 -5.27
N ALA A 221 14.39 -8.00 -4.44
CA ALA A 221 14.43 -8.16 -2.98
C ALA A 221 13.74 -9.45 -2.50
N MET A 222 12.73 -9.94 -3.21
CA MET A 222 12.11 -11.25 -2.92
C MET A 222 13.03 -12.41 -3.30
N LEU A 223 13.92 -12.22 -4.29
CA LEU A 223 14.89 -13.23 -4.72
C LEU A 223 16.09 -13.34 -3.78
N ASP A 224 16.44 -12.26 -3.07
CA ASP A 224 17.50 -12.26 -2.05
C ASP A 224 16.91 -12.06 -0.66
N PRO A 225 16.78 -13.16 0.10
CA PRO A 225 16.25 -13.12 1.46
C PRO A 225 17.00 -12.19 2.41
N LEU A 226 18.31 -12.02 2.23
CA LEU A 226 19.12 -11.15 3.09
C LEU A 226 18.80 -9.67 2.86
N VAL A 227 18.63 -9.27 1.60
CA VAL A 227 18.24 -7.90 1.24
C VAL A 227 16.90 -7.53 1.86
N HIS A 228 15.90 -8.42 1.74
CA HIS A 228 14.59 -8.20 2.33
C HIS A 228 14.63 -8.14 3.86
N SER A 229 15.31 -9.10 4.51
CA SER A 229 15.39 -9.15 5.98
C SER A 229 16.15 -7.96 6.56
N ARG A 230 17.20 -7.48 5.89
CA ARG A 230 17.91 -6.25 6.28
C ARG A 230 17.06 -4.98 6.10
N ALA A 231 16.31 -4.88 4.99
CA ALA A 231 15.37 -3.79 4.80
C ALA A 231 14.31 -3.77 5.91
N TRP A 232 13.73 -4.93 6.22
CA TRP A 232 12.76 -5.07 7.31
C TRP A 232 13.35 -4.73 8.67
N GLN A 233 14.59 -5.16 8.97
CA GLN A 233 15.31 -4.76 10.16
C GLN A 233 15.45 -3.24 10.26
N GLY A 234 15.85 -2.58 9.18
CA GLY A 234 15.99 -1.12 9.11
C GLY A 234 14.68 -0.38 9.39
N VAL A 235 13.57 -0.88 8.84
CA VAL A 235 12.22 -0.35 9.12
C VAL A 235 11.87 -0.46 10.60
N LEU A 236 12.03 -1.64 11.21
CA LEU A 236 11.73 -1.87 12.63
C LEU A 236 12.63 -1.03 13.56
N GLU A 237 13.90 -0.86 13.22
CA GLU A 237 14.81 0.03 13.96
C GLU A 237 14.40 1.50 13.83
N GLY A 238 13.92 1.90 12.64
CA GLY A 238 13.35 3.23 12.40
C GLY A 238 12.12 3.49 13.27
N PHE A 239 11.23 2.51 13.41
CA PHE A 239 10.06 2.61 14.27
C PHE A 239 10.45 2.83 15.75
N LEU A 240 11.49 2.15 16.22
CA LEU A 240 11.95 2.29 17.62
C LEU A 240 12.63 3.63 17.90
N ARG A 241 13.14 4.33 16.89
CA ARG A 241 13.76 5.65 17.04
C ARG A 241 12.76 6.80 17.00
N GLY A 242 11.57 6.55 16.48
CA GLY A 242 10.53 7.57 16.35
C GLY A 242 9.68 7.76 17.63
N PRO A 243 8.86 8.84 17.68
CA PRO A 243 7.94 9.10 18.79
C PRO A 243 6.87 8.01 18.97
N ILE A 244 6.78 7.10 18.05
CA ILE A 244 5.88 5.96 17.95
C ILE A 244 6.07 4.96 19.10
N CYS A 245 7.26 4.90 19.71
CA CYS A 245 7.51 4.11 20.92
C CYS A 245 6.79 4.63 22.19
N ALA A 246 6.02 5.70 22.10
CA ALA A 246 5.23 6.19 23.21
C ALA A 246 4.12 5.20 23.64
N ASP A 247 3.62 4.33 22.73
CA ASP A 247 2.76 3.21 23.12
C ASP A 247 3.61 1.99 23.53
N PRO A 248 3.65 1.65 24.83
CA PRO A 248 4.48 0.55 25.33
C PRO A 248 4.12 -0.83 24.72
N LYS A 249 2.86 -1.04 24.31
CA LYS A 249 2.39 -2.28 23.71
C LYS A 249 2.93 -2.41 22.29
N VAL A 250 2.79 -1.38 21.47
CA VAL A 250 3.34 -1.34 20.10
C VAL A 250 4.85 -1.43 20.15
N GLY A 251 5.52 -0.66 21.01
CA GLY A 251 6.97 -0.72 21.17
C GLY A 251 7.48 -2.10 21.60
N SER A 252 6.76 -2.83 22.44
CA SER A 252 7.10 -4.20 22.82
C SER A 252 6.99 -5.17 21.63
N LEU A 253 5.96 -5.03 20.79
CA LEU A 253 5.77 -5.84 19.60
C LEU A 253 6.88 -5.59 18.56
N VAL A 254 7.22 -4.32 18.32
CA VAL A 254 8.30 -3.95 17.40
C VAL A 254 9.65 -4.50 17.90
N ARG A 255 9.97 -4.38 19.19
CA ARG A 255 11.21 -4.96 19.76
C ARG A 255 11.28 -6.47 19.59
N ARG A 256 10.15 -7.18 19.76
CA ARG A 256 10.09 -8.63 19.54
C ARG A 256 10.30 -8.97 18.06
N ALA A 257 9.60 -8.29 17.16
CA ALA A 257 9.77 -8.47 15.72
C ALA A 257 11.22 -8.19 15.27
N LEU A 258 11.84 -7.15 15.82
CA LEU A 258 13.23 -6.81 15.54
C LEU A 258 14.20 -7.90 16.05
N ALA A 259 13.97 -8.45 17.23
CA ALA A 259 14.80 -9.55 17.74
C ALA A 259 14.72 -10.78 16.83
N ASP A 260 13.53 -11.14 16.37
CA ASP A 260 13.33 -12.26 15.45
C ASP A 260 14.03 -12.02 14.11
N VAL A 261 13.92 -10.84 13.52
CA VAL A 261 14.58 -10.47 12.25
C VAL A 261 16.10 -10.43 12.39
N LYS A 262 16.65 -9.97 13.52
CA LYS A 262 18.11 -10.01 13.77
C LYS A 262 18.66 -11.43 13.80
N VAL A 263 17.90 -12.38 14.35
CA VAL A 263 18.28 -13.80 14.30
C VAL A 263 18.25 -14.30 12.84
N GLU A 264 17.22 -13.90 12.07
CA GLU A 264 17.09 -14.24 10.66
C GLU A 264 18.29 -13.74 9.83
N VAL A 265 18.62 -12.47 9.95
CA VAL A 265 19.75 -11.85 9.24
C VAL A 265 21.05 -12.57 9.56
N ARG A 266 21.36 -12.81 10.84
CA ARG A 266 22.58 -13.51 11.25
C ARG A 266 22.65 -14.94 10.69
N ALA A 267 21.54 -15.66 10.71
CA ALA A 267 21.52 -17.03 10.20
C ALA A 267 21.74 -17.08 8.68
N VAL A 268 21.14 -16.14 7.93
CA VAL A 268 21.36 -16.06 6.48
C VAL A 268 22.79 -15.64 6.16
N GLU A 269 23.38 -14.71 6.93
CA GLU A 269 24.79 -14.31 6.78
C GLU A 269 25.73 -15.51 7.01
N MET A 270 25.55 -16.24 8.10
CA MET A 270 26.37 -17.44 8.43
C MET A 270 26.26 -18.54 7.37
N LEU A 271 25.09 -18.72 6.77
CA LEU A 271 24.86 -19.72 5.73
C LEU A 271 25.32 -19.22 4.34
N GLY A 272 25.27 -17.90 4.09
CA GLY A 272 25.65 -17.27 2.83
C GLY A 272 27.15 -17.41 2.50
N ASP A 273 28.01 -17.44 3.52
CA ASP A 273 29.45 -17.62 3.38
C ASP A 273 29.86 -19.03 2.90
N SER A 274 28.93 -19.97 2.88
CA SER A 274 29.17 -21.40 2.54
C SER A 274 28.94 -21.73 1.06
N GLY A 275 28.88 -20.74 0.14
CA GLY A 275 28.69 -20.92 -1.29
C GLY A 275 27.28 -21.38 -1.71
N PHE A 276 27.17 -22.23 -2.74
CA PHE A 276 25.87 -22.68 -3.28
C PHE A 276 25.03 -23.45 -2.25
N LEU A 277 25.65 -24.34 -1.50
CA LEU A 277 24.98 -25.13 -0.47
C LEU A 277 24.50 -24.25 0.70
N GLY A 278 25.25 -23.21 1.04
CA GLY A 278 24.86 -22.23 2.04
C GLY A 278 23.62 -21.43 1.61
N ARG A 279 23.57 -20.96 0.36
CA ARG A 279 22.38 -20.27 -0.18
C ARG A 279 21.14 -21.16 -0.21
N LEU A 280 21.29 -22.44 -0.56
CA LEU A 280 20.18 -23.39 -0.52
C LEU A 280 19.73 -23.65 0.92
N GLY A 281 20.68 -23.82 1.83
CA GLY A 281 20.41 -23.97 3.27
C GLY A 281 19.71 -22.76 3.86
N ALA A 282 20.14 -21.55 3.51
CA ALA A 282 19.49 -20.30 3.92
C ALA A 282 18.03 -20.21 3.45
N ARG A 283 17.75 -20.61 2.18
CA ARG A 283 16.37 -20.65 1.65
C ARG A 283 15.50 -21.68 2.38
N ILE A 284 16.01 -22.85 2.63
CA ILE A 284 15.31 -23.92 3.40
C ILE A 284 15.06 -23.44 4.83
N TRP A 285 16.08 -22.88 5.49
CA TRP A 285 15.96 -22.35 6.85
C TRP A 285 14.92 -21.22 6.91
N MET A 286 14.92 -20.30 5.97
CA MET A 286 13.92 -19.23 5.89
C MET A 286 12.51 -19.75 5.66
N PHE A 287 12.35 -20.78 4.82
CA PHE A 287 11.06 -21.45 4.64
C PHE A 287 10.55 -22.04 5.97
N TRP A 288 11.43 -22.71 6.73
CA TRP A 288 11.12 -23.24 8.05
C TRP A 288 10.83 -22.13 9.07
N MET A 289 11.60 -21.03 9.05
CA MET A 289 11.36 -19.89 9.93
C MET A 289 10.01 -19.21 9.60
N ARG A 290 9.68 -19.02 8.34
CA ARG A 290 8.37 -18.50 7.94
C ARG A 290 7.22 -19.39 8.42
N LYS A 291 7.35 -20.71 8.30
CA LYS A 291 6.38 -21.66 8.90
C LYS A 291 6.34 -21.57 10.42
N HIS A 292 7.48 -21.43 11.07
CA HIS A 292 7.56 -21.30 12.51
C HIS A 292 6.98 -19.98 13.00
N HIS A 293 7.19 -18.87 12.28
CA HIS A 293 6.54 -17.60 12.54
C HIS A 293 5.02 -17.67 12.30
N ALA A 294 4.56 -18.37 11.27
CA ALA A 294 3.16 -18.62 11.04
C ALA A 294 2.51 -19.44 12.17
N LEU A 295 3.23 -20.43 12.71
CA LEU A 295 2.81 -21.20 13.89
C LEU A 295 2.82 -20.36 15.17
N ARG A 296 3.87 -19.55 15.41
CA ARG A 296 3.93 -18.62 16.55
C ARG A 296 2.80 -17.56 16.50
N ARG A 297 2.40 -17.12 15.31
CA ARG A 297 1.25 -16.21 15.15
C ARG A 297 -0.08 -16.84 15.61
N ARG A 298 -0.14 -18.15 15.74
CA ARG A 298 -1.30 -18.89 16.29
C ARG A 298 -1.19 -19.13 17.81
N MET A 299 -0.05 -18.79 18.45
CA MET A 299 0.12 -18.98 19.88
C MET A 299 -0.56 -17.87 20.70
N PRO A 300 -1.04 -18.17 21.94
CA PRO A 300 -1.55 -17.16 22.86
C PRO A 300 -0.48 -16.08 23.11
N GLY A 301 -0.85 -14.81 23.02
CA GLY A 301 0.05 -13.66 23.25
C GLY A 301 0.56 -12.94 22.00
N TRP A 302 0.35 -13.46 20.77
CA TRP A 302 0.47 -12.67 19.56
C TRP A 302 -0.81 -11.87 19.32
N PRO A 303 -0.70 -10.65 18.75
CA PRO A 303 -1.89 -9.92 18.38
C PRO A 303 -2.67 -10.78 17.38
N ARG A 304 -3.76 -11.36 17.83
CA ARG A 304 -4.78 -11.87 16.91
C ARG A 304 -5.28 -10.63 16.20
N VAL A 305 -5.42 -10.68 14.88
CA VAL A 305 -6.22 -9.71 14.18
C VAL A 305 -7.60 -9.80 14.82
N GLN A 306 -7.90 -8.88 15.72
CA GLN A 306 -9.27 -8.77 16.24
C GLN A 306 -10.12 -8.35 15.05
N ALA A 307 -11.30 -8.93 14.97
CA ALA A 307 -12.27 -8.58 13.97
C ALA A 307 -12.34 -7.06 13.82
N PHE A 308 -12.43 -6.61 12.59
CA PHE A 308 -12.69 -5.22 12.30
C PHE A 308 -13.98 -4.82 13.03
N ASP A 309 -13.88 -3.88 13.96
CA ASP A 309 -15.04 -3.44 14.70
C ASP A 309 -15.87 -2.52 13.81
N SER A 310 -17.17 -2.74 13.75
CA SER A 310 -18.11 -1.75 13.21
C SER A 310 -18.04 -0.48 14.09
N LEU A 311 -18.27 0.69 13.52
CA LEU A 311 -18.48 1.90 14.32
C LEU A 311 -19.54 1.61 15.39
N PRO A 312 -19.34 2.08 16.63
CA PRO A 312 -20.38 1.97 17.63
C PRO A 312 -21.68 2.57 17.06
N SER A 313 -22.73 1.76 17.11
CA SER A 313 -24.07 2.09 16.62
C SER A 313 -24.61 3.34 17.34
N GLY A 314 -24.30 4.50 16.81
CA GLY A 314 -24.66 5.78 17.42
C GLY A 314 -24.67 6.97 16.46
N SER A 315 -24.17 6.82 15.24
CA SER A 315 -24.26 7.89 14.24
C SER A 315 -24.12 7.35 12.83
N LEU A 316 -25.22 7.43 12.10
CA LEU A 316 -25.42 7.18 10.68
C LEU A 316 -25.80 5.73 10.33
N SER A 317 -27.11 5.47 10.35
CA SER A 317 -27.71 4.47 9.49
C SER A 317 -27.48 4.92 8.04
N LEU A 318 -26.40 4.47 7.43
CA LEU A 318 -26.27 4.51 5.99
C LEU A 318 -27.22 3.44 5.45
N ASP A 319 -28.32 3.90 4.90
CA ASP A 319 -29.27 3.08 4.17
C ASP A 319 -28.52 2.36 3.05
N ALA A 320 -28.30 1.06 3.18
CA ALA A 320 -27.63 0.24 2.17
C ALA A 320 -28.39 0.21 0.82
N SER A 321 -29.54 0.86 0.77
CA SER A 321 -30.40 0.99 -0.40
C SER A 321 -30.19 2.29 -1.20
N SER A 322 -29.31 3.18 -0.78
CA SER A 322 -29.02 4.37 -1.58
C SER A 322 -28.22 3.95 -2.81
N PRO A 323 -28.80 4.04 -4.02
CA PRO A 323 -28.07 3.72 -5.25
C PRO A 323 -26.88 4.66 -5.36
N ILE A 324 -25.72 4.08 -5.73
CA ILE A 324 -24.57 4.85 -6.21
C ILE A 324 -25.13 5.91 -7.19
N PRO A 325 -24.93 7.21 -6.96
CA PRO A 325 -25.43 8.19 -7.92
C PRO A 325 -24.78 7.90 -9.26
N HIS A 326 -25.56 7.39 -10.21
CA HIS A 326 -25.17 7.32 -11.62
C HIS A 326 -25.01 8.75 -12.13
N ILE A 327 -23.79 9.27 -12.04
CA ILE A 327 -23.44 10.54 -12.71
C ILE A 327 -23.23 10.17 -14.17
N THR A 328 -24.25 10.39 -14.98
CA THR A 328 -24.15 10.33 -16.43
C THR A 328 -23.09 11.33 -16.89
N PRO A 329 -22.10 10.94 -17.70
CA PRO A 329 -21.13 11.88 -18.23
C PRO A 329 -21.88 12.90 -19.08
N GLN A 330 -21.90 14.17 -18.64
CA GLN A 330 -22.34 15.25 -19.51
C GLN A 330 -21.34 15.36 -20.66
N ARG A 331 -21.77 14.95 -21.85
CA ARG A 331 -21.08 15.30 -23.08
C ARG A 331 -21.05 16.83 -23.13
N GLN A 332 -19.88 17.41 -22.98
CA GLN A 332 -19.66 18.79 -23.40
C GLN A 332 -19.87 18.83 -24.91
N GLN A 333 -21.01 19.41 -25.31
CA GLN A 333 -21.17 19.96 -26.64
C GLN A 333 -20.46 21.31 -26.64
N ASN A 334 -19.32 21.34 -27.29
CA ASN A 334 -18.87 22.34 -28.25
C ASN A 334 -17.47 22.03 -28.70
#